data_4395737b7ca5ef6418795bbac9e9af87
#
_entry.id   4395737b7ca5ef6418795bbac9e9af87
#
_cell.length_a   1.000
_cell.length_b   1.000
_cell.length_c   1.000
_cell.angle_alpha   90.00
_cell.angle_beta   90.00
_cell.angle_gamma   90.00
#
_symmetry.space_group_name_H-M   'P 1'
#
loop_
_entity.id
_entity.type
_entity.pdbx_description
1 polymer ?
#
loop_
_entity_poly.entity_id
_entity_poly.type
_entity_poly.pdbx_seq_one_letter_code
_entity_poly.pdbx_strand_id
1 'polypeptide(L)'
;FTFTGVSIGFYLSNVIQKSNFAILFILIASTLYFYASSMKNSILIGNIIVAFTTSIYLLLIGLFDLLPTTFEANQTVMGIHFSILFDYAVFTFIIAFLIELVSDIENTKGDTSQGLSTLAVVIGFSKAKNTVLTLSLIPILCVVYYLKVYLFDAKLLYSFIYGLIFIVTPL
;
A
#
# COMPACT_ATOMS: atom_id res chain seq x y z
N PHE A 1 -20.91 -3.42 7.36
CA PHE A 1 -19.47 -3.27 7.61
C PHE A 1 -19.01 -1.82 7.42
N THR A 2 -19.35 -1.14 6.32
CA THR A 2 -18.92 0.25 6.05
C THR A 2 -19.37 1.23 7.12
N PHE A 3 -20.64 1.16 7.52
CA PHE A 3 -21.19 2.03 8.57
C PHE A 3 -20.50 1.80 9.92
N THR A 4 -20.24 0.53 10.28
CA THR A 4 -19.52 0.19 11.52
C THR A 4 -18.10 0.75 11.50
N GLY A 5 -17.37 0.63 10.35
CA GLY A 5 -16.02 1.17 10.20
C GLY A 5 -15.98 2.69 10.38
N VAL A 6 -16.93 3.41 9.76
CA VAL A 6 -17.02 4.87 9.90
C VAL A 6 -17.37 5.27 11.34
N SER A 7 -18.27 4.54 12.01
CA SER A 7 -18.63 4.79 13.42
C SER A 7 -17.44 4.60 14.37
N ILE A 8 -16.65 3.55 14.17
CA ILE A 8 -15.41 3.33 14.93
C ILE A 8 -14.41 4.43 14.65
N GLY A 9 -14.23 4.83 13.40
CA GLY A 9 -13.35 5.93 13.02
C GLY A 9 -13.74 7.25 13.68
N PHE A 10 -15.04 7.54 13.75
CA PHE A 10 -15.55 8.71 14.45
C PHE A 10 -15.26 8.66 15.96
N TYR A 11 -15.50 7.50 16.57
CA TYR A 11 -15.18 7.26 17.98
C TYR A 11 -13.68 7.49 18.26
N LEU A 12 -12.79 6.86 17.49
CA LEU A 12 -11.34 6.99 17.65
C LEU A 12 -10.88 8.45 17.47
N SER A 13 -11.41 9.14 16.47
CA SER A 13 -11.09 10.55 16.21
C SER A 13 -11.46 11.46 17.37
N ASN A 14 -12.57 11.17 18.07
CA ASN A 14 -12.96 11.89 19.28
C ASN A 14 -12.06 11.55 20.47
N VAL A 15 -11.66 10.27 20.63
CA VAL A 15 -10.76 9.85 21.73
C VAL A 15 -9.42 10.60 21.67
N ILE A 16 -8.85 10.79 20.48
CA ILE A 16 -7.60 11.55 20.30
C ILE A 16 -7.79 13.07 20.22
N GLN A 17 -9.02 13.56 20.47
CA GLN A 17 -9.38 14.98 20.38
C GLN A 17 -9.13 15.64 19.01
N LYS A 18 -9.15 14.84 17.94
CA LYS A 18 -8.97 15.27 16.53
C LYS A 18 -10.17 14.84 15.70
N SER A 19 -11.37 15.33 16.04
CA SER A 19 -12.65 14.93 15.41
C SER A 19 -12.63 15.05 13.89
N ASN A 20 -11.83 15.96 13.32
CA ASN A 20 -11.68 16.11 11.86
C ASN A 20 -11.07 14.86 11.18
N PHE A 21 -10.38 14.00 11.92
CA PHE A 21 -9.81 12.78 11.34
C PHE A 21 -10.86 11.73 10.99
N ALA A 22 -12.08 11.85 11.50
CA ALA A 22 -13.21 11.02 11.09
C ALA A 22 -13.47 11.10 9.57
N ILE A 23 -13.14 12.23 8.93
CA ILE A 23 -13.28 12.39 7.48
C ILE A 23 -12.44 11.38 6.68
N LEU A 24 -11.30 10.92 7.22
CA LEU A 24 -10.44 9.93 6.57
C LEU A 24 -11.18 8.59 6.41
N PHE A 25 -11.91 8.15 7.44
CA PHE A 25 -12.71 6.93 7.38
C PHE A 25 -13.87 7.05 6.39
N ILE A 26 -14.50 8.23 6.32
CA ILE A 26 -15.55 8.50 5.34
C ILE A 26 -14.98 8.48 3.92
N LEU A 27 -13.81 9.08 3.69
CA LEU A 27 -13.14 9.08 2.39
C LEU A 27 -12.77 7.66 1.96
N ILE A 28 -12.19 6.85 2.85
CA ILE A 28 -11.87 5.46 2.56
C ILE A 28 -13.13 4.66 2.24
N ALA A 29 -14.18 4.79 3.06
CA ALA A 29 -15.45 4.13 2.84
C ALA A 29 -16.08 4.51 1.50
N SER A 30 -16.05 5.80 1.15
CA SER A 30 -16.54 6.32 -0.13
C SER A 30 -15.73 5.79 -1.30
N THR A 31 -14.39 5.74 -1.18
CA THR A 31 -13.48 5.21 -2.21
C THR A 31 -13.78 3.75 -2.50
N LEU A 32 -13.96 2.93 -1.44
CA LEU A 32 -14.33 1.52 -1.58
C LEU A 32 -15.71 1.33 -2.22
N TYR A 33 -16.66 2.20 -1.88
CA TYR A 33 -17.99 2.18 -2.50
C TYR A 33 -17.92 2.51 -3.99
N PHE A 34 -17.19 3.56 -4.38
CA PHE A 34 -16.98 3.92 -5.78
C PHE A 34 -16.24 2.83 -6.55
N TYR A 35 -15.23 2.22 -5.92
CA TYR A 35 -14.56 1.06 -6.51
C TYR A 35 -15.54 -0.07 -6.83
N ALA A 36 -16.36 -0.47 -5.86
CA ALA A 36 -17.31 -1.57 -6.03
C ALA A 36 -18.40 -1.28 -7.06
N SER A 37 -18.84 0.00 -7.19
CA SER A 37 -19.96 0.39 -8.06
C SER A 37 -19.55 0.69 -9.51
N SER A 38 -18.38 1.27 -9.74
CA SER A 38 -18.05 1.85 -11.06
C SER A 38 -16.64 1.56 -11.56
N MET A 39 -15.65 1.41 -10.68
CA MET A 39 -14.25 1.40 -11.08
C MET A 39 -13.63 0.01 -11.23
N LYS A 40 -14.36 -1.04 -10.83
CA LYS A 40 -13.93 -2.44 -11.02
C LYS A 40 -13.75 -2.81 -12.49
N ASN A 41 -14.43 -2.10 -13.39
CA ASN A 41 -14.37 -2.33 -14.85
C ASN A 41 -13.32 -1.43 -15.55
N SER A 42 -12.33 -0.93 -14.84
CA SER A 42 -11.26 -0.10 -15.42
C SER A 42 -9.92 -0.84 -15.43
N ILE A 43 -9.12 -0.59 -16.45
CA ILE A 43 -7.89 -1.35 -16.75
C ILE A 43 -6.88 -1.38 -15.58
N LEU A 44 -6.71 -0.25 -14.87
CA LEU A 44 -5.72 -0.10 -13.79
C LEU A 44 -6.25 0.68 -12.58
N ILE A 45 -7.31 1.48 -12.75
CA ILE A 45 -7.80 2.36 -11.68
C ILE A 45 -8.26 1.55 -10.48
N GLY A 46 -8.91 0.40 -10.73
CA GLY A 46 -9.32 -0.53 -9.68
C GLY A 46 -8.16 -1.00 -8.84
N ASN A 47 -7.09 -1.47 -9.49
CA ASN A 47 -5.89 -2.00 -8.85
C ASN A 47 -5.15 -0.91 -8.04
N ILE A 48 -5.08 0.32 -8.59
CA ILE A 48 -4.51 1.48 -7.89
C ILE A 48 -5.32 1.81 -6.64
N ILE A 49 -6.65 1.80 -6.70
CA ILE A 49 -7.52 2.10 -5.56
C ILE A 49 -7.35 1.06 -4.45
N VAL A 50 -7.32 -0.22 -4.78
CA VAL A 50 -7.10 -1.29 -3.79
C VAL A 50 -5.73 -1.16 -3.16
N ALA A 51 -4.67 -0.98 -3.96
CA ALA A 51 -3.31 -0.80 -3.47
C ALA A 51 -3.18 0.44 -2.57
N PHE A 52 -3.78 1.57 -2.97
CA PHE A 52 -3.80 2.79 -2.18
C PHE A 52 -4.53 2.60 -0.86
N THR A 53 -5.71 1.98 -0.89
CA THR A 53 -6.50 1.71 0.31
C THR A 53 -5.74 0.80 1.27
N THR A 54 -5.05 -0.23 0.77
CA THR A 54 -4.21 -1.13 1.57
C THR A 54 -3.06 -0.38 2.22
N SER A 55 -2.38 0.51 1.51
CA SER A 55 -1.22 1.26 2.01
C SER A 55 -1.60 2.35 3.03
N ILE A 56 -2.76 2.98 2.86
CA ILE A 56 -3.18 4.09 3.72
C ILE A 56 -3.43 3.66 5.17
N TYR A 57 -3.73 2.37 5.42
CA TYR A 57 -3.89 1.86 6.78
C TYR A 57 -2.63 2.06 7.64
N LEU A 58 -1.43 1.93 7.06
CA LEU A 58 -0.18 2.18 7.77
C LEU A 58 -0.05 3.66 8.16
N LEU A 59 -0.46 4.57 7.27
CA LEU A 59 -0.45 5.99 7.56
C LEU A 59 -1.50 6.38 8.61
N LEU A 60 -2.66 5.70 8.63
CA LEU A 60 -3.66 5.89 9.68
C LEU A 60 -3.10 5.50 11.05
N ILE A 61 -2.37 4.39 11.16
CA ILE A 61 -1.70 4.01 12.42
C ILE A 61 -0.79 5.15 12.87
N GLY A 62 0.07 5.67 11.98
CA GLY A 62 0.92 6.82 12.27
C GLY A 62 0.16 8.06 12.74
N LEU A 63 -0.94 8.39 12.05
CA LEU A 63 -1.76 9.55 12.41
C LEU A 63 -2.47 9.40 13.76
N PHE A 64 -2.98 8.22 14.07
CA PHE A 64 -3.77 7.99 15.28
C PHE A 64 -2.93 7.64 16.51
N ASP A 65 -1.72 7.10 16.32
CA ASP A 65 -0.81 6.70 17.40
C ASP A 65 0.29 7.74 17.66
N LEU A 66 1.00 8.17 16.61
CA LEU A 66 2.15 9.08 16.78
C LEU A 66 1.72 10.52 16.99
N LEU A 67 0.71 11.02 16.26
CA LEU A 67 0.37 12.43 16.29
C LEU A 67 -0.16 12.90 17.66
N PRO A 68 -1.03 12.14 18.38
CA PRO A 68 -1.48 12.54 19.71
C PRO A 68 -0.39 12.55 20.76
N THR A 69 0.68 11.74 20.57
CA THR A 69 1.82 11.63 21.49
C THR A 69 2.98 12.56 21.13
N THR A 70 2.83 13.35 20.06
CA THR A 70 3.85 14.29 19.60
C THR A 70 3.74 15.62 20.34
N PHE A 71 4.84 16.07 20.93
CA PHE A 71 5.02 17.36 21.60
C PHE A 71 6.40 17.93 21.25
N GLU A 72 6.66 19.20 21.56
CA GLU A 72 7.88 19.91 21.13
C GLU A 72 9.19 19.15 21.42
N ALA A 73 9.29 18.53 22.58
CA ALA A 73 10.53 17.84 22.98
C ALA A 73 10.81 16.53 22.20
N ASN A 74 9.79 15.89 21.59
CA ASN A 74 9.94 14.62 20.87
C ASN A 74 9.63 14.72 19.38
N GLN A 75 9.30 15.90 18.86
CA GLN A 75 8.85 16.10 17.48
C GLN A 75 9.81 15.52 16.45
N THR A 76 11.12 15.67 16.64
CA THR A 76 12.15 15.12 15.74
C THR A 76 12.09 13.58 15.68
N VAL A 77 11.97 12.94 16.84
CA VAL A 77 11.92 11.47 16.94
C VAL A 77 10.63 10.93 16.33
N MET A 78 9.49 11.58 16.63
CA MET A 78 8.20 11.20 16.06
C MET A 78 8.15 11.43 14.55
N GLY A 79 8.83 12.46 14.05
CA GLY A 79 9.01 12.69 12.61
C GLY A 79 9.78 11.55 11.92
N ILE A 80 10.83 11.02 12.56
CA ILE A 80 11.57 9.86 12.05
C ILE A 80 10.66 8.61 12.01
N HIS A 81 9.91 8.36 13.08
CA HIS A 81 8.97 7.22 13.11
C HIS A 81 7.92 7.33 12.01
N PHE A 82 7.38 8.54 11.79
CA PHE A 82 6.40 8.76 10.72
C PHE A 82 7.02 8.56 9.33
N SER A 83 8.27 8.98 9.10
CA SER A 83 8.95 8.75 7.81
C SER A 83 9.16 7.27 7.54
N ILE A 84 9.50 6.47 8.56
CA ILE A 84 9.61 5.01 8.43
C ILE A 84 8.24 4.40 8.06
N LEU A 85 7.15 4.82 8.71
CA LEU A 85 5.80 4.35 8.36
C LEU A 85 5.42 4.74 6.93
N PHE A 86 5.83 5.93 6.49
CA PHE A 86 5.60 6.39 5.12
C PHE A 86 6.34 5.53 4.10
N ASP A 87 7.61 5.18 4.37
CA ASP A 87 8.39 4.27 3.51
C ASP A 87 7.73 2.90 3.42
N TYR A 88 7.25 2.35 4.55
CA TYR A 88 6.49 1.11 4.57
C TYR A 88 5.17 1.21 3.80
N ALA A 89 4.46 2.34 3.90
CA ALA A 89 3.22 2.56 3.15
C ALA A 89 3.48 2.59 1.64
N VAL A 90 4.53 3.28 1.19
CA VAL A 90 4.93 3.30 -0.22
C VAL A 90 5.29 1.89 -0.72
N PHE A 91 6.07 1.14 0.05
CA PHE A 91 6.43 -0.22 -0.29
C PHE A 91 5.21 -1.14 -0.36
N THR A 92 4.31 -1.04 0.64
CA THR A 92 3.05 -1.80 0.67
C THR A 92 2.16 -1.46 -0.53
N PHE A 93 2.10 -0.19 -0.93
CA PHE A 93 1.39 0.21 -2.15
C PHE A 93 1.92 -0.50 -3.39
N ILE A 94 3.24 -0.54 -3.58
CA ILE A 94 3.87 -1.18 -4.74
C ILE A 94 3.56 -2.69 -4.74
N ILE A 95 3.72 -3.35 -3.61
CA ILE A 95 3.45 -4.80 -3.50
C ILE A 95 1.96 -5.10 -3.71
N ALA A 96 1.05 -4.35 -3.06
CA ALA A 96 -0.38 -4.55 -3.22
C ALA A 96 -0.82 -4.33 -4.68
N PHE A 97 -0.27 -3.31 -5.35
CA PHE A 97 -0.56 -3.07 -6.77
C PHE A 97 -0.10 -4.24 -7.66
N LEU A 98 1.07 -4.82 -7.40
CA LEU A 98 1.54 -6.00 -8.12
C LEU A 98 0.66 -7.23 -7.86
N ILE A 99 0.22 -7.44 -6.62
CA ILE A 99 -0.69 -8.54 -6.25
C ILE A 99 -2.00 -8.41 -7.03
N GLU A 100 -2.57 -7.22 -7.13
CA GLU A 100 -3.79 -6.98 -7.90
C GLU A 100 -3.59 -7.27 -9.39
N LEU A 101 -2.45 -6.87 -9.98
CA LEU A 101 -2.14 -7.19 -11.37
C LEU A 101 -1.96 -8.69 -11.62
N VAL A 102 -1.35 -9.42 -10.67
CA VAL A 102 -1.24 -10.89 -10.74
C VAL A 102 -2.62 -11.53 -10.65
N SER A 103 -3.49 -11.04 -9.75
CA SER A 103 -4.87 -11.50 -9.61
C SER A 103 -5.67 -11.33 -10.92
N ASP A 104 -5.51 -10.19 -11.61
CA ASP A 104 -6.13 -9.97 -12.93
C ASP A 104 -5.64 -10.98 -13.97
N ILE A 105 -4.35 -11.34 -13.95
CA ILE A 105 -3.79 -12.34 -14.87
C ILE A 105 -4.40 -13.71 -14.57
N GLU A 106 -4.50 -14.09 -13.32
CA GLU A 106 -5.07 -15.36 -12.88
C GLU A 106 -6.56 -15.47 -13.26
N ASN A 107 -7.30 -14.39 -13.09
CA ASN A 107 -8.74 -14.33 -13.31
C ASN A 107 -9.15 -13.96 -14.75
N THR A 108 -8.22 -13.81 -15.70
CA THR A 108 -8.47 -13.32 -17.07
C THR A 108 -9.66 -13.99 -17.77
N LYS A 109 -9.85 -15.32 -17.58
CA LYS A 109 -10.98 -16.04 -18.19
C LYS A 109 -12.33 -15.64 -17.57
N GLY A 110 -12.36 -15.49 -16.25
CA GLY A 110 -13.55 -15.05 -15.52
C GLY A 110 -13.90 -13.60 -15.86
N ASP A 111 -12.91 -12.73 -15.89
CA ASP A 111 -13.06 -11.31 -16.24
C ASP A 111 -13.60 -11.13 -17.67
N THR A 112 -13.07 -11.89 -18.62
CA THR A 112 -13.55 -11.87 -20.01
C THR A 112 -15.02 -12.31 -20.09
N SER A 113 -15.42 -13.34 -19.35
CA SER A 113 -16.81 -13.83 -19.35
C SER A 113 -17.79 -12.84 -18.71
N GLN A 114 -17.31 -11.99 -17.81
CA GLN A 114 -18.09 -10.94 -17.15
C GLN A 114 -18.03 -9.59 -17.89
N GLY A 115 -17.29 -9.50 -19.01
CA GLY A 115 -17.13 -8.27 -19.78
C GLY A 115 -16.29 -7.21 -19.05
N LEU A 116 -15.41 -7.61 -18.12
CA LEU A 116 -14.51 -6.70 -17.41
C LEU A 116 -13.30 -6.34 -18.30
N SER A 117 -12.84 -5.11 -18.18
CA SER A 117 -11.70 -4.58 -18.94
C SER A 117 -10.43 -4.49 -18.07
N THR A 118 -10.02 -5.61 -17.49
CA THR A 118 -8.76 -5.67 -16.72
C THR A 118 -7.53 -5.63 -17.64
N LEU A 119 -6.36 -5.32 -17.09
CA LEU A 119 -5.12 -5.25 -17.86
C LEU A 119 -4.90 -6.52 -18.70
N ALA A 120 -5.04 -7.69 -18.07
CA ALA A 120 -4.82 -8.98 -18.73
C ALA A 120 -5.81 -9.26 -19.87
N VAL A 121 -7.06 -8.79 -19.75
CA VAL A 121 -8.08 -8.89 -20.80
C VAL A 121 -7.73 -8.00 -21.99
N VAL A 122 -7.28 -6.75 -21.72
CA VAL A 122 -7.06 -5.75 -22.78
C VAL A 122 -5.78 -6.00 -23.57
N ILE A 123 -4.65 -6.26 -22.88
CA ILE A 123 -3.35 -6.45 -23.57
C ILE A 123 -2.99 -7.91 -23.84
N GLY A 124 -3.77 -8.83 -23.28
CA GLY A 124 -3.58 -10.27 -23.38
C GLY A 124 -2.62 -10.84 -22.34
N PHE A 125 -2.83 -12.09 -21.98
CA PHE A 125 -2.13 -12.82 -20.90
C PHE A 125 -0.59 -12.70 -20.97
N SER A 126 0.01 -12.95 -22.15
CA SER A 126 1.47 -12.96 -22.30
C SER A 126 2.10 -11.59 -22.07
N LYS A 127 1.48 -10.53 -22.61
CA LYS A 127 1.98 -9.16 -22.40
C LYS A 127 1.76 -8.71 -20.97
N ALA A 128 0.60 -9.01 -20.37
CA ALA A 128 0.33 -8.69 -18.98
C ALA A 128 1.35 -9.34 -18.04
N LYS A 129 1.65 -10.62 -18.23
CA LYS A 129 2.69 -11.35 -17.49
C LYS A 129 4.05 -10.65 -17.59
N ASN A 130 4.49 -10.30 -18.80
CA ASN A 130 5.77 -9.62 -18.98
C ASN A 130 5.80 -8.24 -18.32
N THR A 131 4.68 -7.50 -18.37
CA THR A 131 4.53 -6.21 -17.69
C THR A 131 4.70 -6.37 -16.18
N VAL A 132 4.01 -7.34 -15.58
CA VAL A 132 4.11 -7.59 -14.13
C VAL A 132 5.52 -8.03 -13.74
N LEU A 133 6.16 -8.91 -14.50
CA LEU A 133 7.56 -9.31 -14.28
C LEU A 133 8.53 -8.12 -14.35
N THR A 134 8.30 -7.18 -15.27
CA THR A 134 9.13 -5.98 -15.34
C THR A 134 8.87 -5.04 -14.15
N LEU A 135 7.61 -4.86 -13.78
CA LEU A 135 7.23 -4.02 -12.63
C LEU A 135 7.70 -4.61 -11.29
N SER A 136 7.81 -5.94 -11.18
CA SER A 136 8.31 -6.59 -9.95
C SER A 136 9.78 -6.30 -9.63
N LEU A 137 10.54 -5.76 -10.60
CA LEU A 137 11.88 -5.24 -10.34
C LEU A 137 11.87 -3.98 -9.45
N ILE A 138 10.78 -3.21 -9.43
CA ILE A 138 10.68 -1.97 -8.64
C ILE A 138 10.83 -2.24 -7.14
N PRO A 139 10.03 -3.12 -6.50
CA PRO A 139 10.19 -3.40 -5.07
C PRO A 139 11.57 -4.01 -4.74
N ILE A 140 12.13 -4.85 -5.63
CA ILE A 140 13.48 -5.39 -5.45
C ILE A 140 14.50 -4.26 -5.39
N LEU A 141 14.45 -3.32 -6.33
CA LEU A 141 15.35 -2.16 -6.35
C LEU A 141 15.16 -1.26 -5.12
N CYS A 142 13.91 -1.05 -4.67
CA CYS A 142 13.62 -0.29 -3.46
C CYS A 142 14.25 -0.95 -2.22
N VAL A 143 14.11 -2.27 -2.07
CA VAL A 143 14.71 -3.01 -0.93
C VAL A 143 16.24 -2.95 -1.01
N VAL A 144 16.85 -3.19 -2.16
CA VAL A 144 18.30 -3.13 -2.33
C VAL A 144 18.83 -1.74 -1.99
N TYR A 145 18.15 -0.67 -2.46
CA TYR A 145 18.50 0.71 -2.13
C TYR A 145 18.42 0.97 -0.63
N TYR A 146 17.33 0.54 0.01
CA TYR A 146 17.11 0.70 1.45
C TYR A 146 18.19 -0.04 2.27
N LEU A 147 18.48 -1.29 1.92
CA LEU A 147 19.54 -2.08 2.55
C LEU A 147 20.90 -1.40 2.41
N LYS A 148 21.21 -0.84 1.23
CA LYS A 148 22.46 -0.11 1.01
C LYS A 148 22.56 1.11 1.93
N VAL A 149 21.56 1.96 1.95
CA VAL A 149 21.59 3.24 2.69
C VAL A 149 21.62 3.00 4.21
N TYR A 150 20.80 2.11 4.72
CA TYR A 150 20.62 1.96 6.16
C TYR A 150 21.51 0.89 6.81
N LEU A 151 21.95 -0.12 6.06
CA LEU A 151 22.75 -1.21 6.63
C LEU A 151 24.21 -1.19 6.17
N PHE A 152 24.45 -1.00 4.88
CA PHE A 152 25.81 -1.00 4.36
C PHE A 152 26.56 0.26 4.77
N ASP A 153 25.97 1.44 4.61
CA ASP A 153 26.58 2.73 4.97
C ASP A 153 26.72 2.87 6.51
N ALA A 154 25.87 2.21 7.28
CA ALA A 154 26.00 2.08 8.74
C ALA A 154 27.03 1.03 9.16
N LYS A 155 27.77 0.39 8.25
CA LYS A 155 28.74 -0.68 8.49
C LYS A 155 28.18 -1.95 9.12
N LEU A 156 26.87 -2.20 8.93
CA LEU A 156 26.18 -3.41 9.40
C LEU A 156 26.23 -4.52 8.33
N LEU A 157 27.44 -4.89 7.90
CA LEU A 157 27.67 -5.80 6.77
C LEU A 157 26.92 -7.12 6.90
N TYR A 158 26.89 -7.73 8.07
CA TYR A 158 26.18 -9.01 8.27
C TYR A 158 24.66 -8.86 8.06
N SER A 159 24.08 -7.78 8.58
CA SER A 159 22.65 -7.48 8.38
C SER A 159 22.33 -7.16 6.91
N PHE A 160 23.24 -6.50 6.21
CA PHE A 160 23.12 -6.25 4.78
C PHE A 160 23.12 -7.55 3.96
N ILE A 161 24.09 -8.45 4.22
CA ILE A 161 24.14 -9.76 3.56
C ILE A 161 22.90 -10.60 3.87
N TYR A 162 22.46 -10.60 5.14
CA TYR A 162 21.24 -11.28 5.54
C TYR A 162 20.01 -10.75 4.76
N GLY A 163 19.87 -9.44 4.66
CA GLY A 163 18.79 -8.80 3.91
C GLY A 163 18.81 -9.17 2.43
N LEU A 164 19.99 -9.20 1.79
CA LEU A 164 20.11 -9.63 0.39
C LEU A 164 19.68 -11.08 0.19
N ILE A 165 20.09 -11.98 1.07
CA ILE A 165 19.78 -13.42 0.92
C ILE A 165 18.33 -13.72 1.27
N PHE A 166 17.81 -13.21 2.39
CA PHE A 166 16.51 -13.64 2.92
C PHE A 166 15.34 -12.74 2.56
N ILE A 167 15.59 -11.52 2.09
CA ILE A 167 14.53 -10.59 1.70
C ILE A 167 14.47 -10.43 0.17
N VAL A 168 15.64 -10.19 -0.47
CA VAL A 168 15.66 -9.89 -1.92
C VAL A 168 15.49 -11.15 -2.77
N THR A 169 16.04 -12.30 -2.36
CA THR A 169 15.95 -13.54 -3.18
C THR A 169 14.52 -14.11 -3.27
N PRO A 170 13.62 -14.00 -2.25
CA PRO A 170 12.25 -14.48 -2.38
C PRO A 170 11.30 -13.52 -3.09
N LEU A 171 11.67 -12.24 -3.30
CA LEU A 171 10.90 -11.25 -4.04
C LEU A 171 11.00 -11.46 -5.55
#